data_7794c09a18ffc7ee23be020ff16cdb6c
#
_entry.id   7794c09a18ffc7ee23be020ff16cdb6c
#
_cell.length_a   1.000
_cell.length_b   1.000
_cell.length_c   1.000
_cell.angle_alpha   90.00
_cell.angle_beta   90.00
_cell.angle_gamma   90.00
#
_symmetry.space_group_name_H-M   'P 1'
#
loop_
_entity.id
_entity.type
_entity.pdbx_description
1 polymer ?
#
loop_
_entity_poly.entity_id
_entity_poly.type
_entity_poly.pdbx_seq_one_letter_code
_entity_poly.pdbx_strand_id
1 'polypeptide(L)'
;MNTSPATGSIATSIATASHGAVITGVEDTRQAIAALQAEELQWLARAEAIAAEETARVPSSEGREREMPRRAMAAELAAVLRRSDRGMQERMRDAAVLVDGFPATLAALESGRIDVAHVRVIQDAGARITDPDARARFEQAALVVAERETPGRAKPIILMLAQKLDPVPLEERHAEATAGRRVWVRDLDDGMAELAAVLPAPLAYAIRDRLTAHAREIVAAARAARAGSSAGGGPGENRVGAGGAGTGADRVARDDVAETDVVATDLRTTDQVRADVLADLLLTGHATAPVSAGSIPETAAITAHVQITIPAATLTGDSTEPAELIGYGPIDPDTARRLAATADVWERLFTSPTTGAVLQVDTYRPSAQMRRLLDARDEHCRFPGCRRPARLCDGDHTIDAALGGPTRVNNLANLCPGRHHPVKHGTAWSVVQKPDGILEWTSPTGRVYVDIPRRVLEFMALAAAEEPAPF
;
A
#
# COMPACT_ATOMS: atom_id res chain seq x y z
N MET A 1 -25.37 7.05 -45.94
CA MET A 1 -26.40 6.66 -44.98
C MET A 1 -25.90 5.43 -44.24
N ASN A 2 -25.35 5.62 -43.07
CA ASN A 2 -24.89 4.51 -42.22
C ASN A 2 -25.52 4.71 -40.85
N THR A 3 -26.69 4.10 -40.70
CA THR A 3 -27.44 4.11 -39.43
C THR A 3 -26.80 3.13 -38.48
N SER A 4 -26.31 3.66 -37.39
CA SER A 4 -25.79 2.90 -36.23
C SER A 4 -26.96 2.47 -35.33
N PRO A 5 -27.39 1.21 -35.30
CA PRO A 5 -28.52 0.78 -34.46
C PRO A 5 -28.09 0.15 -33.10
N ALA A 6 -26.82 0.23 -32.72
CA ALA A 6 -26.34 -0.59 -31.60
C ALA A 6 -26.45 0.07 -30.19
N THR A 7 -26.48 1.39 -30.09
CA THR A 7 -26.39 2.08 -28.79
C THR A 7 -27.67 2.03 -27.95
N GLY A 8 -28.86 2.01 -28.58
CA GLY A 8 -30.12 1.99 -27.85
C GLY A 8 -30.43 0.62 -27.18
N SER A 9 -30.02 -0.48 -27.83
CA SER A 9 -30.26 -1.84 -27.33
C SER A 9 -29.39 -2.17 -26.09
N ILE A 10 -28.15 -1.72 -26.08
CA ILE A 10 -27.20 -1.96 -24.95
C ILE A 10 -27.67 -1.19 -23.71
N ALA A 11 -28.03 0.09 -23.84
CA ALA A 11 -28.51 0.90 -22.72
C ALA A 11 -29.74 0.34 -22.05
N THR A 12 -30.69 -0.17 -22.82
CA THR A 12 -31.95 -0.80 -22.31
C THR A 12 -31.64 -2.11 -21.60
N SER A 13 -30.74 -2.92 -22.15
CA SER A 13 -30.31 -4.19 -21.53
C SER A 13 -29.60 -3.97 -20.20
N ILE A 14 -28.76 -2.95 -20.08
CA ILE A 14 -28.08 -2.59 -18.84
C ILE A 14 -29.07 -2.09 -17.79
N ALA A 15 -30.02 -1.24 -18.17
CA ALA A 15 -31.02 -0.65 -17.25
C ALA A 15 -31.89 -1.68 -16.53
N THR A 16 -32.14 -2.85 -17.17
CA THR A 16 -33.00 -3.92 -16.63
C THR A 16 -32.21 -5.14 -16.13
N ALA A 17 -30.88 -5.08 -16.13
CA ALA A 17 -30.01 -6.18 -15.77
C ALA A 17 -30.15 -6.56 -14.28
N SER A 18 -30.21 -7.85 -14.01
CA SER A 18 -30.12 -8.37 -12.63
C SER A 18 -28.74 -8.11 -12.02
N HIS A 19 -28.64 -8.16 -10.69
CA HIS A 19 -27.36 -7.98 -9.97
C HIS A 19 -26.24 -8.86 -10.54
N GLY A 20 -26.51 -10.15 -10.77
CA GLY A 20 -25.53 -11.07 -11.37
C GLY A 20 -25.14 -10.67 -12.81
N ALA A 21 -26.11 -10.26 -13.62
CA ALA A 21 -25.86 -9.82 -14.98
C ALA A 21 -25.02 -8.54 -15.07
N VAL A 22 -25.20 -7.60 -14.13
CA VAL A 22 -24.36 -6.39 -14.02
C VAL A 22 -22.90 -6.77 -13.74
N ILE A 23 -22.65 -7.67 -12.80
CA ILE A 23 -21.30 -8.11 -12.45
C ILE A 23 -20.63 -8.79 -13.65
N THR A 24 -21.35 -9.71 -14.32
CA THR A 24 -20.82 -10.39 -15.51
C THR A 24 -20.55 -9.40 -16.65
N GLY A 25 -21.47 -8.47 -16.92
CA GLY A 25 -21.28 -7.46 -17.95
C GLY A 25 -20.09 -6.53 -17.71
N VAL A 26 -19.82 -6.17 -16.44
CA VAL A 26 -18.61 -5.40 -16.08
C VAL A 26 -17.35 -6.25 -16.28
N GLU A 27 -17.38 -7.54 -15.93
CA GLU A 27 -16.26 -8.47 -16.09
C GLU A 27 -15.90 -8.66 -17.57
N ASP A 28 -16.91 -8.96 -18.43
CA ASP A 28 -16.72 -9.10 -19.88
C ASP A 28 -16.19 -7.81 -20.52
N THR A 29 -16.72 -6.65 -20.09
CA THR A 29 -16.24 -5.34 -20.57
C THR A 29 -14.78 -5.11 -20.16
N ARG A 30 -14.42 -5.45 -18.93
CA ARG A 30 -13.03 -5.33 -18.44
C ARG A 30 -12.09 -6.22 -19.23
N GLN A 31 -12.47 -7.44 -19.54
CA GLN A 31 -11.69 -8.35 -20.38
C GLN A 31 -11.48 -7.78 -21.79
N ALA A 32 -12.53 -7.27 -22.41
CA ALA A 32 -12.43 -6.64 -23.74
C ALA A 32 -11.51 -5.40 -23.72
N ILE A 33 -11.59 -4.56 -22.68
CA ILE A 33 -10.70 -3.40 -22.50
C ILE A 33 -9.24 -3.86 -22.37
N ALA A 34 -8.98 -4.91 -21.59
CA ALA A 34 -7.63 -5.43 -21.37
C ALA A 34 -7.00 -5.95 -22.69
N ALA A 35 -7.78 -6.64 -23.52
CA ALA A 35 -7.34 -7.10 -24.84
C ALA A 35 -6.99 -5.93 -25.77
N LEU A 36 -7.82 -4.87 -25.84
CA LEU A 36 -7.55 -3.67 -26.61
C LEU A 36 -6.33 -2.90 -26.09
N GLN A 37 -6.13 -2.89 -24.77
CA GLN A 37 -4.94 -2.28 -24.16
C GLN A 37 -3.66 -3.06 -24.51
N ALA A 38 -3.72 -4.40 -24.55
CA ALA A 38 -2.60 -5.21 -25.00
C ALA A 38 -2.26 -4.92 -26.47
N GLU A 39 -3.29 -4.81 -27.33
CA GLU A 39 -3.10 -4.44 -28.74
C GLU A 39 -2.48 -3.04 -28.89
N GLU A 40 -2.97 -2.02 -28.15
CA GLU A 40 -2.37 -0.68 -28.15
C GLU A 40 -0.88 -0.72 -27.76
N LEU A 41 -0.52 -1.51 -26.74
CA LEU A 41 0.89 -1.67 -26.32
C LEU A 41 1.75 -2.35 -27.41
N GLN A 42 1.23 -3.34 -28.13
CA GLN A 42 1.91 -3.96 -29.26
C GLN A 42 2.16 -2.95 -30.40
N TRP A 43 1.19 -2.09 -30.73
CA TRP A 43 1.36 -1.02 -31.71
C TRP A 43 2.40 0.02 -31.27
N LEU A 44 2.41 0.42 -29.99
CA LEU A 44 3.42 1.34 -29.46
C LEU A 44 4.83 0.73 -29.46
N ALA A 45 4.95 -0.55 -29.16
CA ALA A 45 6.22 -1.27 -29.27
C ALA A 45 6.71 -1.33 -30.73
N ARG A 46 5.80 -1.56 -31.68
CA ARG A 46 6.16 -1.53 -33.11
C ARG A 46 6.61 -0.14 -33.56
N ALA A 47 5.96 0.92 -33.07
CA ALA A 47 6.39 2.29 -33.34
C ALA A 47 7.80 2.59 -32.81
N GLU A 48 8.14 2.09 -31.61
CA GLU A 48 9.50 2.19 -31.05
C GLU A 48 10.50 1.42 -31.90
N ALA A 49 10.17 0.21 -32.37
CA ALA A 49 11.01 -0.59 -33.24
C ALA A 49 11.28 0.12 -34.59
N ILE A 50 10.26 0.71 -35.22
CA ILE A 50 10.42 1.49 -36.46
C ILE A 50 11.35 2.70 -36.21
N ALA A 51 11.14 3.45 -35.12
CA ALA A 51 11.99 4.57 -34.77
C ALA A 51 13.45 4.14 -34.51
N ALA A 52 13.66 2.97 -33.93
CA ALA A 52 15.00 2.40 -33.73
C ALA A 52 15.65 2.00 -35.06
N GLU A 53 14.90 1.36 -36.00
CA GLU A 53 15.37 1.02 -37.35
C GLU A 53 15.77 2.28 -38.15
N GLU A 54 14.98 3.37 -38.04
CA GLU A 54 15.30 4.65 -38.67
C GLU A 54 16.54 5.30 -38.04
N THR A 55 16.63 5.28 -36.69
CA THR A 55 17.80 5.77 -35.96
C THR A 55 19.10 5.08 -36.43
N ALA A 56 19.04 3.76 -36.66
CA ALA A 56 20.20 2.98 -37.14
C ALA A 56 20.68 3.43 -38.52
N ARG A 57 19.83 4.05 -39.33
CA ARG A 57 20.15 4.56 -40.69
C ARG A 57 20.71 5.99 -40.67
N VAL A 58 20.63 6.71 -39.52
CA VAL A 58 21.16 8.06 -39.38
C VAL A 58 22.68 8.02 -39.34
N PRO A 59 23.40 8.65 -40.31
CA PRO A 59 24.87 8.55 -40.40
C PRO A 59 25.59 9.40 -39.34
N SER A 60 24.89 10.21 -38.57
CA SER A 60 25.48 11.16 -37.63
C SER A 60 25.96 10.50 -36.34
N SER A 61 27.09 10.99 -35.81
CA SER A 61 27.57 10.66 -34.46
C SER A 61 26.95 11.51 -33.36
N GLU A 62 26.21 12.58 -33.72
CA GLU A 62 25.56 13.48 -32.77
C GLU A 62 24.31 12.85 -32.13
N GLY A 63 24.29 12.74 -30.80
CA GLY A 63 23.21 12.11 -30.06
C GLY A 63 21.84 12.75 -30.32
N ARG A 64 21.82 14.08 -30.57
CA ARG A 64 20.59 14.83 -30.84
C ARG A 64 19.95 14.42 -32.18
N GLU A 65 20.73 14.23 -33.23
CA GLU A 65 20.22 13.80 -34.55
C GLU A 65 19.71 12.37 -34.50
N ARG A 66 20.36 11.50 -33.74
CA ARG A 66 19.94 10.10 -33.54
C ARG A 66 18.62 9.98 -32.78
N GLU A 67 18.26 10.95 -31.95
CA GLU A 67 16.97 10.96 -31.25
C GLU A 67 15.80 11.42 -32.12
N MET A 68 16.07 12.06 -33.27
CA MET A 68 15.01 12.69 -34.09
C MET A 68 13.96 11.71 -34.60
N PRO A 69 14.30 10.49 -35.11
CA PRO A 69 13.27 9.56 -35.55
C PRO A 69 12.28 9.18 -34.44
N ARG A 70 12.77 8.89 -33.22
CA ARG A 70 11.91 8.61 -32.06
C ARG A 70 11.06 9.79 -31.69
N ARG A 71 11.62 11.00 -31.67
CA ARG A 71 10.88 12.23 -31.36
C ARG A 71 9.80 12.52 -32.41
N ALA A 72 10.08 12.30 -33.68
CA ALA A 72 9.11 12.50 -34.76
C ALA A 72 7.93 11.52 -34.62
N MET A 73 8.21 10.24 -34.44
CA MET A 73 7.19 9.20 -34.22
C MET A 73 6.34 9.50 -32.97
N ALA A 74 6.98 9.86 -31.87
CA ALA A 74 6.27 10.19 -30.64
C ALA A 74 5.41 11.46 -30.79
N ALA A 75 5.89 12.48 -31.50
CA ALA A 75 5.13 13.70 -31.74
C ALA A 75 3.88 13.45 -32.59
N GLU A 76 3.98 12.60 -33.63
CA GLU A 76 2.85 12.22 -34.46
C GLU A 76 1.79 11.45 -33.65
N LEU A 77 2.20 10.41 -32.91
CA LEU A 77 1.31 9.66 -32.03
C LEU A 77 0.70 10.53 -30.93
N ALA A 78 1.49 11.44 -30.36
CA ALA A 78 1.02 12.38 -29.35
C ALA A 78 -0.07 13.33 -29.90
N ALA A 79 0.10 13.81 -31.14
CA ALA A 79 -0.90 14.65 -31.81
C ALA A 79 -2.21 13.88 -32.05
N VAL A 80 -2.14 12.63 -32.55
CA VAL A 80 -3.31 11.77 -32.78
C VAL A 80 -4.04 11.45 -31.48
N LEU A 81 -3.30 11.13 -30.42
CA LEU A 81 -3.86 10.70 -29.12
C LEU A 81 -4.11 11.88 -28.15
N ARG A 82 -3.78 13.12 -28.55
CA ARG A 82 -3.88 14.35 -27.72
C ARG A 82 -3.15 14.22 -26.39
N ARG A 83 -1.91 13.75 -26.45
CA ARG A 83 -1.01 13.54 -25.28
C ARG A 83 0.25 14.40 -25.43
N SER A 84 1.09 14.46 -24.39
CA SER A 84 2.39 15.13 -24.47
C SER A 84 3.42 14.23 -25.17
N ASP A 85 4.31 14.80 -25.98
CA ASP A 85 5.38 14.10 -26.69
C ASP A 85 6.29 13.31 -25.74
N ARG A 86 6.67 13.91 -24.61
CA ARG A 86 7.51 13.25 -23.61
C ARG A 86 6.84 11.99 -23.04
N GLY A 87 5.55 12.14 -22.65
CA GLY A 87 4.79 11.00 -22.14
C GLY A 87 4.58 9.91 -23.19
N MET A 88 4.54 10.28 -24.51
CA MET A 88 4.44 9.30 -25.58
C MET A 88 5.76 8.55 -25.79
N GLN A 89 6.91 9.24 -25.73
CA GLN A 89 8.23 8.59 -25.80
C GLN A 89 8.43 7.59 -24.65
N GLU A 90 7.98 7.92 -23.45
CA GLU A 90 8.02 7.00 -22.31
C GLU A 90 7.13 5.79 -22.55
N ARG A 91 5.88 5.99 -23.01
CA ARG A 91 4.96 4.87 -23.32
C ARG A 91 5.45 3.95 -24.42
N MET A 92 6.06 4.46 -25.48
CA MET A 92 6.65 3.64 -26.55
C MET A 92 7.77 2.76 -26.01
N ARG A 93 8.68 3.30 -25.19
CA ARG A 93 9.76 2.53 -24.56
C ARG A 93 9.22 1.47 -23.60
N ASP A 94 8.26 1.84 -22.73
CA ASP A 94 7.66 0.90 -21.78
C ASP A 94 6.95 -0.24 -22.50
N ALA A 95 6.28 0.06 -23.61
CA ALA A 95 5.62 -0.94 -24.44
C ALA A 95 6.62 -1.89 -25.11
N ALA A 96 7.74 -1.38 -25.63
CA ALA A 96 8.80 -2.21 -26.19
C ALA A 96 9.43 -3.13 -25.12
N VAL A 97 9.71 -2.60 -23.93
CA VAL A 97 10.21 -3.39 -22.79
C VAL A 97 9.22 -4.49 -22.40
N LEU A 98 7.90 -4.22 -22.45
CA LEU A 98 6.88 -5.22 -22.16
C LEU A 98 6.88 -6.33 -23.20
N VAL A 99 6.82 -5.97 -24.47
CA VAL A 99 6.73 -6.94 -25.59
C VAL A 99 7.97 -7.83 -25.65
N ASP A 100 9.16 -7.24 -25.48
CA ASP A 100 10.43 -7.95 -25.62
C ASP A 100 10.84 -8.69 -24.34
N GLY A 101 10.52 -8.12 -23.18
CA GLY A 101 11.02 -8.59 -21.89
C GLY A 101 10.02 -9.33 -21.02
N PHE A 102 8.71 -9.19 -21.28
CA PHE A 102 7.64 -9.73 -20.41
C PHE A 102 6.47 -10.31 -21.25
N PRO A 103 6.76 -11.28 -22.14
CA PRO A 103 5.75 -11.80 -23.08
C PRO A 103 4.60 -12.53 -22.37
N ALA A 104 4.83 -13.21 -21.25
CA ALA A 104 3.79 -13.88 -20.49
C ALA A 104 2.86 -12.87 -19.78
N THR A 105 3.39 -11.74 -19.32
CA THR A 105 2.61 -10.63 -18.74
C THR A 105 1.72 -9.97 -19.81
N LEU A 106 2.24 -9.78 -21.02
CA LEU A 106 1.45 -9.29 -22.15
C LEU A 106 0.30 -10.24 -22.50
N ALA A 107 0.58 -11.55 -22.57
CA ALA A 107 -0.44 -12.57 -22.84
C ALA A 107 -1.49 -12.65 -21.71
N ALA A 108 -1.09 -12.44 -20.46
CA ALA A 108 -2.01 -12.38 -19.33
C ALA A 108 -2.93 -11.13 -19.39
N LEU A 109 -2.40 -9.99 -19.84
CA LEU A 109 -3.21 -8.79 -20.10
C LEU A 109 -4.17 -9.02 -21.26
N GLU A 110 -3.69 -9.56 -22.39
CA GLU A 110 -4.50 -9.83 -23.58
C GLU A 110 -5.69 -10.75 -23.27
N SER A 111 -5.47 -11.78 -22.45
CA SER A 111 -6.52 -12.69 -22.01
C SER A 111 -7.42 -12.14 -20.89
N GLY A 112 -7.16 -10.92 -20.40
CA GLY A 112 -7.94 -10.28 -19.32
C GLY A 112 -7.72 -10.87 -17.93
N ARG A 113 -6.71 -11.72 -17.72
CA ARG A 113 -6.38 -12.29 -16.41
C ARG A 113 -5.81 -11.26 -15.44
N ILE A 114 -5.17 -10.21 -15.97
CA ILE A 114 -4.64 -9.06 -15.24
C ILE A 114 -5.05 -7.76 -15.92
N ASP A 115 -4.78 -6.61 -15.29
CA ASP A 115 -4.99 -5.28 -15.89
C ASP A 115 -3.65 -4.52 -16.07
N VAL A 116 -3.69 -3.37 -16.74
CA VAL A 116 -2.51 -2.52 -17.00
C VAL A 116 -1.80 -2.07 -15.72
N ALA A 117 -2.51 -1.95 -14.60
CA ALA A 117 -1.87 -1.59 -13.33
C ALA A 117 -1.01 -2.75 -12.79
N HIS A 118 -1.40 -4.00 -13.01
CA HIS A 118 -0.55 -5.17 -12.72
C HIS A 118 0.67 -5.22 -13.64
N VAL A 119 0.48 -4.96 -14.94
CA VAL A 119 1.59 -4.89 -15.91
C VAL A 119 2.67 -3.92 -15.42
N ARG A 120 2.28 -2.71 -15.00
CA ARG A 120 3.23 -1.72 -14.46
C ARG A 120 3.98 -2.23 -13.23
N VAL A 121 3.27 -2.88 -12.30
CA VAL A 121 3.89 -3.44 -11.09
C VAL A 121 4.93 -4.49 -11.45
N ILE A 122 4.63 -5.38 -12.40
CA ILE A 122 5.55 -6.44 -12.84
C ILE A 122 6.76 -5.84 -13.58
N GLN A 123 6.53 -4.93 -14.54
CA GLN A 123 7.60 -4.27 -15.27
C GLN A 123 8.54 -3.48 -14.35
N ASP A 124 7.99 -2.64 -13.46
CA ASP A 124 8.78 -1.82 -12.54
C ASP A 124 9.65 -2.68 -11.62
N ALA A 125 9.08 -3.78 -11.11
CA ALA A 125 9.80 -4.70 -10.23
C ALA A 125 10.88 -5.51 -10.98
N GLY A 126 10.57 -5.98 -12.20
CA GLY A 126 11.46 -6.81 -13.01
C GLY A 126 12.46 -6.03 -13.85
N ALA A 127 12.40 -4.69 -13.91
CA ALA A 127 13.20 -3.85 -14.80
C ALA A 127 14.71 -4.04 -14.65
N ARG A 128 15.19 -4.43 -13.48
CA ARG A 128 16.61 -4.65 -13.17
C ARG A 128 17.12 -6.07 -13.46
N ILE A 129 16.22 -7.02 -13.62
CA ILE A 129 16.58 -8.41 -13.91
C ILE A 129 17.01 -8.49 -15.38
N THR A 130 18.31 -8.46 -15.63
CA THR A 130 18.88 -8.43 -16.99
C THR A 130 19.02 -9.81 -17.62
N ASP A 131 19.21 -10.86 -16.79
CA ASP A 131 19.28 -12.23 -17.26
C ASP A 131 17.90 -12.70 -17.76
N PRO A 132 17.78 -13.15 -19.03
CA PRO A 132 16.49 -13.55 -19.61
C PRO A 132 15.82 -14.71 -18.87
N ASP A 133 16.58 -15.70 -18.40
CA ASP A 133 16.04 -16.87 -17.71
C ASP A 133 15.55 -16.50 -16.29
N ALA A 134 16.31 -15.66 -15.58
CA ALA A 134 15.86 -15.14 -14.29
C ALA A 134 14.61 -14.24 -14.45
N ARG A 135 14.54 -13.45 -15.51
CA ARG A 135 13.37 -12.62 -15.82
C ARG A 135 12.14 -13.48 -16.14
N ALA A 136 12.29 -14.54 -16.92
CA ALA A 136 11.20 -15.45 -17.21
C ALA A 136 10.68 -16.15 -15.94
N ARG A 137 11.57 -16.62 -15.05
CA ARG A 137 11.18 -17.18 -13.74
C ARG A 137 10.46 -16.14 -12.87
N PHE A 138 10.98 -14.91 -12.82
CA PHE A 138 10.34 -13.82 -12.12
C PHE A 138 8.92 -13.55 -12.66
N GLU A 139 8.78 -13.49 -13.98
CA GLU A 139 7.51 -13.22 -14.64
C GLU A 139 6.47 -14.29 -14.29
N GLN A 140 6.83 -15.56 -14.34
CA GLN A 140 5.96 -16.67 -13.94
C GLN A 140 5.51 -16.53 -12.48
N ALA A 141 6.45 -16.31 -11.56
CA ALA A 141 6.13 -16.12 -10.15
C ALA A 141 5.22 -14.89 -9.91
N ALA A 142 5.50 -13.78 -10.58
CA ALA A 142 4.72 -12.55 -10.47
C ALA A 142 3.28 -12.71 -10.96
N LEU A 143 3.07 -13.47 -12.04
CA LEU A 143 1.73 -13.75 -12.59
C LEU A 143 0.87 -14.58 -11.63
N VAL A 144 1.45 -15.56 -10.92
CA VAL A 144 0.72 -16.32 -9.88
C VAL A 144 0.09 -15.39 -8.84
N VAL A 145 0.78 -14.30 -8.52
CA VAL A 145 0.32 -13.29 -7.56
C VAL A 145 -0.67 -12.31 -8.22
N ALA A 146 -0.31 -11.79 -9.40
CA ALA A 146 -1.08 -10.75 -10.10
C ALA A 146 -2.48 -11.21 -10.50
N GLU A 147 -2.66 -12.49 -10.84
CA GLU A 147 -3.95 -13.06 -11.20
C GLU A 147 -4.91 -13.28 -10.01
N ARG A 148 -4.41 -13.17 -8.78
CA ARG A 148 -5.17 -13.42 -7.54
C ARG A 148 -5.39 -12.19 -6.72
N GLU A 149 -4.51 -11.21 -6.82
CA GLU A 149 -4.50 -10.04 -5.96
C GLU A 149 -4.70 -8.75 -6.75
N THR A 150 -5.24 -7.72 -6.10
CA THR A 150 -5.27 -6.38 -6.70
C THR A 150 -3.85 -5.84 -6.88
N PRO A 151 -3.59 -4.93 -7.86
CA PRO A 151 -2.25 -4.39 -8.12
C PRO A 151 -1.54 -3.89 -6.86
N GLY A 152 -2.32 -3.28 -5.97
CA GLY A 152 -1.78 -2.73 -4.74
C GLY A 152 -1.45 -3.75 -3.66
N ARG A 153 -2.10 -4.91 -3.63
CA ARG A 153 -1.74 -6.03 -2.76
C ARG A 153 -0.62 -6.87 -3.39
N ALA A 154 -0.63 -7.03 -4.70
CA ALA A 154 0.38 -7.73 -5.46
C ALA A 154 1.77 -7.07 -5.37
N LYS A 155 1.81 -5.73 -5.40
CA LYS A 155 3.06 -4.95 -5.47
C LYS A 155 4.12 -5.36 -4.42
N PRO A 156 3.85 -5.41 -3.11
CA PRO A 156 4.86 -5.78 -2.13
C PRO A 156 5.35 -7.22 -2.30
N ILE A 157 4.48 -8.15 -2.70
CA ILE A 157 4.87 -9.55 -2.94
C ILE A 157 5.76 -9.63 -4.18
N ILE A 158 5.37 -8.99 -5.28
CA ILE A 158 6.14 -8.97 -6.53
C ILE A 158 7.50 -8.31 -6.33
N LEU A 159 7.60 -7.24 -5.53
CA LEU A 159 8.88 -6.64 -5.16
C LEU A 159 9.78 -7.61 -4.39
N MET A 160 9.21 -8.40 -3.46
CA MET A 160 9.95 -9.42 -2.74
C MET A 160 10.43 -10.55 -3.67
N LEU A 161 9.60 -11.01 -4.61
CA LEU A 161 9.97 -12.00 -5.63
C LEU A 161 11.10 -11.48 -6.52
N ALA A 162 11.00 -10.25 -7.02
CA ALA A 162 12.06 -9.61 -7.79
C ALA A 162 13.37 -9.56 -7.00
N GLN A 163 13.30 -9.23 -5.69
CA GLN A 163 14.47 -9.19 -4.81
C GLN A 163 15.16 -10.55 -4.67
N LYS A 164 14.41 -11.64 -4.60
CA LYS A 164 14.96 -13.01 -4.47
C LYS A 164 15.57 -13.53 -5.77
N LEU A 165 15.10 -13.04 -6.91
CA LEU A 165 15.54 -13.46 -8.25
C LEU A 165 16.51 -12.47 -8.91
N ASP A 166 16.76 -11.30 -8.31
CA ASP A 166 17.70 -10.29 -8.79
C ASP A 166 19.13 -10.63 -8.32
N PRO A 167 20.13 -10.70 -9.21
CA PRO A 167 21.50 -10.98 -8.84
C PRO A 167 22.20 -9.84 -8.08
N VAL A 168 21.64 -8.60 -8.11
CA VAL A 168 22.25 -7.45 -7.42
C VAL A 168 21.79 -7.42 -5.94
N PRO A 169 22.72 -7.44 -4.97
CA PRO A 169 22.38 -7.39 -3.56
C PRO A 169 21.54 -6.17 -3.19
N LEU A 170 20.54 -6.37 -2.32
CA LEU A 170 19.67 -5.28 -1.86
C LEU A 170 20.45 -4.18 -1.15
N GLU A 171 21.54 -4.52 -0.46
CA GLU A 171 22.43 -3.58 0.25
C GLU A 171 23.02 -2.55 -0.70
N GLU A 172 23.57 -2.97 -1.84
CA GLU A 172 24.13 -2.07 -2.84
C GLU A 172 23.06 -1.11 -3.38
N ARG A 173 21.89 -1.64 -3.71
CA ARG A 173 20.77 -0.84 -4.20
C ARG A 173 20.22 0.11 -3.15
N HIS A 174 20.20 -0.31 -1.87
CA HIS A 174 19.78 0.55 -0.77
C HIS A 174 20.79 1.69 -0.56
N ALA A 175 22.09 1.41 -0.64
CA ALA A 175 23.13 2.42 -0.54
C ALA A 175 23.01 3.47 -1.66
N GLU A 176 22.82 3.04 -2.91
CA GLU A 176 22.57 3.93 -4.05
C GLU A 176 21.29 4.77 -3.88
N ALA A 177 20.18 4.12 -3.52
CA ALA A 177 18.89 4.81 -3.27
C ALA A 177 19.01 5.81 -2.09
N THR A 178 19.77 5.44 -1.06
CA THR A 178 20.02 6.29 0.10
C THR A 178 20.84 7.54 -0.25
N ALA A 179 21.73 7.48 -1.24
CA ALA A 179 22.42 8.65 -1.75
C ALA A 179 21.47 9.68 -2.40
N GLY A 180 20.33 9.24 -2.89
CA GLY A 180 19.27 10.08 -3.47
C GLY A 180 18.34 10.78 -2.46
N ARG A 181 18.63 10.73 -1.16
CA ARG A 181 17.82 11.42 -0.13
C ARG A 181 17.76 12.91 -0.41
N ARG A 182 16.56 13.46 -0.35
CA ARG A 182 16.34 14.91 -0.59
C ARG A 182 15.04 15.38 0.03
N VAL A 183 14.96 16.68 0.25
CA VAL A 183 13.73 17.40 0.62
C VAL A 183 13.48 18.45 -0.46
N TRP A 184 12.21 18.60 -0.87
CA TRP A 184 11.84 19.66 -1.82
C TRP A 184 10.46 20.20 -1.48
N VAL A 185 10.19 21.41 -2.00
CA VAL A 185 8.90 22.07 -1.93
C VAL A 185 8.34 22.16 -3.34
N ARG A 186 7.06 21.93 -3.48
CA ARG A 186 6.29 22.16 -4.72
C ARG A 186 5.12 23.06 -4.41
N ASP A 187 5.03 24.17 -5.12
CA ASP A 187 3.91 25.08 -4.99
C ASP A 187 2.61 24.42 -5.48
N LEU A 188 1.54 24.67 -4.75
CA LEU A 188 0.18 24.27 -5.06
C LEU A 188 -0.68 25.53 -5.19
N ASP A 189 -1.91 25.37 -5.68
CA ASP A 189 -2.86 26.48 -5.78
C ASP A 189 -3.29 26.99 -4.39
N ASP A 190 -3.90 28.17 -4.36
CA ASP A 190 -4.52 28.79 -3.18
C ASP A 190 -3.54 29.03 -2.00
N GLY A 191 -2.28 29.35 -2.29
CA GLY A 191 -1.27 29.67 -1.29
C GLY A 191 -0.78 28.47 -0.49
N MET A 192 -1.02 27.27 -0.98
CA MET A 192 -0.53 26.02 -0.38
C MET A 192 0.78 25.57 -1.03
N ALA A 193 1.54 24.74 -0.33
CA ALA A 193 2.71 24.06 -0.87
C ALA A 193 2.81 22.63 -0.29
N GLU A 194 3.35 21.73 -1.10
CA GLU A 194 3.70 20.39 -0.70
C GLU A 194 5.16 20.32 -0.27
N LEU A 195 5.41 20.01 0.98
CA LEU A 195 6.74 19.64 1.48
C LEU A 195 6.91 18.12 1.36
N ALA A 196 7.85 17.67 0.55
CA ALA A 196 8.11 16.26 0.31
C ALA A 196 9.56 15.90 0.66
N ALA A 197 9.77 14.70 1.16
CA ALA A 197 11.07 14.15 1.51
C ALA A 197 11.21 12.72 0.99
N VAL A 198 12.38 12.39 0.42
CA VAL A 198 12.81 11.03 0.12
C VAL A 198 13.77 10.61 1.23
N LEU A 199 13.35 9.60 2.01
CA LEU A 199 14.05 9.09 3.17
C LEU A 199 14.05 7.55 3.14
N PRO A 200 14.97 6.88 3.84
CA PRO A 200 14.83 5.44 4.10
C PRO A 200 13.45 5.12 4.66
N ALA A 201 12.83 4.06 4.15
CA ALA A 201 11.45 3.73 4.47
C ALA A 201 11.17 3.62 5.99
N PRO A 202 12.02 2.99 6.83
CA PRO A 202 11.80 2.95 8.27
C PRO A 202 11.66 4.33 8.90
N LEU A 203 12.49 5.31 8.48
CA LEU A 203 12.43 6.68 9.00
C LEU A 203 11.15 7.39 8.59
N ALA A 204 10.75 7.27 7.31
CA ALA A 204 9.54 7.91 6.81
C ALA A 204 8.28 7.38 7.54
N TYR A 205 8.20 6.06 7.74
CA TYR A 205 7.08 5.44 8.47
C TYR A 205 7.10 5.80 9.97
N ALA A 206 8.27 5.81 10.60
CA ALA A 206 8.42 6.21 12.00
C ALA A 206 8.01 7.67 12.23
N ILE A 207 8.41 8.59 11.36
CA ILE A 207 7.98 10.00 11.41
C ILE A 207 6.46 10.09 11.31
N ARG A 208 5.85 9.42 10.33
CA ARG A 208 4.38 9.43 10.15
C ARG A 208 3.64 8.87 11.36
N ASP A 209 4.15 7.79 11.96
CA ASP A 209 3.52 7.17 13.13
C ASP A 209 3.64 8.05 14.36
N ARG A 210 4.78 8.71 14.57
CA ARG A 210 4.95 9.71 15.65
C ARG A 210 3.98 10.88 15.50
N LEU A 211 3.89 11.47 14.32
CA LEU A 211 2.93 12.53 14.03
C LEU A 211 1.49 12.08 14.26
N THR A 212 1.18 10.82 13.93
CA THR A 212 -0.15 10.25 14.13
C THR A 212 -0.46 10.04 15.62
N ALA A 213 0.53 9.64 16.42
CA ALA A 213 0.36 9.51 17.87
C ALA A 213 0.04 10.86 18.50
N HIS A 214 0.85 11.89 18.25
CA HIS A 214 0.58 13.25 18.75
C HIS A 214 -0.79 13.80 18.29
N ALA A 215 -1.11 13.64 16.99
CA ALA A 215 -2.40 14.10 16.48
C ALA A 215 -3.59 13.40 17.16
N ARG A 216 -3.48 12.11 17.48
CA ARG A 216 -4.54 11.37 18.20
C ARG A 216 -4.72 11.88 19.63
N GLU A 217 -3.63 12.18 20.33
CA GLU A 217 -3.67 12.74 21.68
C GLU A 217 -4.38 14.09 21.69
N ILE A 218 -4.01 15.01 20.78
CA ILE A 218 -4.63 16.33 20.64
C ILE A 218 -6.13 16.19 20.30
N VAL A 219 -6.49 15.38 19.33
CA VAL A 219 -7.90 15.16 18.93
C VAL A 219 -8.71 14.50 20.07
N ALA A 220 -8.09 13.58 20.82
CA ALA A 220 -8.75 12.95 21.98
C ALA A 220 -8.99 13.95 23.11
N ALA A 221 -8.02 14.80 23.42
CA ALA A 221 -8.14 15.87 24.41
C ALA A 221 -9.25 16.86 24.03
N ALA A 222 -9.30 17.30 22.76
CA ALA A 222 -10.35 18.17 22.26
C ALA A 222 -11.75 17.55 22.36
N ARG A 223 -11.89 16.26 22.10
CA ARG A 223 -13.15 15.52 22.24
C ARG A 223 -13.58 15.40 23.72
N ALA A 224 -12.65 15.12 24.62
CA ALA A 224 -12.91 15.01 26.04
C ALA A 224 -13.37 16.37 26.64
N ALA A 225 -12.73 17.47 26.23
CA ALA A 225 -13.12 18.83 26.64
C ALA A 225 -14.55 19.19 26.19
N ARG A 226 -14.95 18.80 24.97
CA ARG A 226 -16.34 18.99 24.49
C ARG A 226 -17.36 18.16 25.28
N ALA A 227 -17.03 16.91 25.57
CA ALA A 227 -17.93 16.05 26.36
C ALA A 227 -18.12 16.58 27.78
N GLY A 228 -17.07 17.16 28.38
CA GLY A 228 -17.12 17.80 29.69
C GLY A 228 -17.95 19.08 29.71
N SER A 229 -17.85 19.92 28.66
CA SER A 229 -18.63 21.17 28.57
C SER A 229 -20.12 20.92 28.27
N SER A 230 -20.48 19.83 27.59
CA SER A 230 -21.89 19.47 27.36
C SER A 230 -22.60 18.86 28.60
N ALA A 231 -21.84 18.33 29.54
CA ALA A 231 -22.39 17.76 30.79
C ALA A 231 -22.65 18.81 31.90
N GLY A 232 -22.13 20.05 31.77
CA GLY A 232 -22.26 21.14 32.75
C GLY A 232 -23.50 22.05 32.60
N GLY A 233 -24.33 21.82 31.57
CA GLY A 233 -25.54 22.63 31.30
C GLY A 233 -26.83 22.09 31.91
N GLY A 234 -26.89 21.87 33.22
CA GLY A 234 -28.16 21.70 33.94
C GLY A 234 -28.81 23.06 34.25
N PRO A 235 -30.16 23.19 34.24
CA PRO A 235 -30.83 24.46 34.45
C PRO A 235 -30.64 24.91 35.90
N GLY A 236 -29.77 25.91 36.11
CA GLY A 236 -29.56 26.56 37.41
C GLY A 236 -30.79 27.32 37.86
N GLU A 237 -31.37 26.88 38.95
CA GLU A 237 -32.41 27.57 39.70
C GLU A 237 -31.97 28.98 40.07
N ASN A 238 -32.84 29.92 39.74
CA ASN A 238 -32.80 31.31 40.07
C ASN A 238 -32.92 31.48 41.62
N ARG A 239 -31.83 31.81 42.33
CA ARG A 239 -31.88 32.30 43.70
C ARG A 239 -31.49 33.78 43.75
N VAL A 240 -32.52 34.62 43.86
CA VAL A 240 -32.41 36.02 44.28
C VAL A 240 -32.02 36.04 45.74
N GLY A 241 -30.94 36.70 46.09
CA GLY A 241 -30.55 36.92 47.51
C GLY A 241 -29.57 38.09 47.61
N ALA A 242 -30.03 39.11 48.30
CA ALA A 242 -29.47 40.44 48.48
C ALA A 242 -28.12 40.52 49.21
N GLY A 243 -27.34 41.53 48.86
CA GLY A 243 -26.65 42.47 49.71
C GLY A 243 -25.39 42.02 50.46
N GLY A 244 -24.25 42.68 50.15
CA GLY A 244 -23.09 42.68 51.04
C GLY A 244 -21.86 43.26 50.37
N ALA A 245 -21.57 44.54 50.64
CA ALA A 245 -20.38 45.23 50.27
C ALA A 245 -19.15 44.70 51.02
N GLY A 246 -18.01 44.47 50.32
CA GLY A 246 -16.74 44.11 50.87
C GLY A 246 -15.61 44.29 49.89
N THR A 247 -14.80 45.26 50.18
CA THR A 247 -13.63 45.77 49.46
C THR A 247 -12.47 44.79 49.37
N GLY A 248 -11.78 44.78 48.25
CA GLY A 248 -10.32 44.67 48.17
C GLY A 248 -9.75 43.26 48.02
N ALA A 249 -9.24 42.98 46.90
CA ALA A 249 -7.90 42.54 46.58
C ALA A 249 -7.85 41.92 45.19
N ASP A 250 -7.28 42.69 44.33
CA ASP A 250 -6.76 42.35 43.01
C ASP A 250 -5.75 41.23 43.11
N ARG A 251 -5.87 40.23 42.23
CA ARG A 251 -4.79 39.59 41.46
C ARG A 251 -5.02 38.12 41.15
N VAL A 252 -4.76 37.85 39.85
CA VAL A 252 -4.34 36.57 39.27
C VAL A 252 -5.41 35.47 39.17
N ALA A 253 -6.22 35.56 38.15
CA ALA A 253 -6.82 34.42 37.47
C ALA A 253 -7.16 34.85 36.04
N ARG A 254 -6.17 34.98 35.18
CA ARG A 254 -6.36 35.40 33.77
C ARG A 254 -5.67 34.54 32.71
N ASP A 255 -5.06 33.43 33.03
CA ASP A 255 -4.39 32.63 32.03
C ASP A 255 -4.94 31.20 31.82
N ASP A 256 -5.70 30.63 32.77
CA ASP A 256 -6.16 29.24 32.64
C ASP A 256 -7.47 29.04 31.82
N VAL A 257 -8.24 30.13 31.60
CA VAL A 257 -9.54 30.03 30.90
C VAL A 257 -9.39 30.06 29.38
N ALA A 258 -8.31 30.63 28.86
CA ALA A 258 -8.10 30.74 27.41
C ALA A 258 -7.61 29.43 26.76
N GLU A 259 -6.85 28.61 27.49
CA GLU A 259 -6.28 27.38 26.97
C GLU A 259 -7.29 26.23 26.89
N THR A 260 -8.20 26.14 27.86
CA THR A 260 -9.29 25.15 27.89
C THR A 260 -10.39 25.45 26.86
N ASP A 261 -10.72 26.72 26.62
CA ASP A 261 -11.73 27.11 25.62
C ASP A 261 -11.26 26.91 24.18
N VAL A 262 -9.96 27.09 23.90
CA VAL A 262 -9.37 26.85 22.58
C VAL A 262 -9.39 25.35 22.25
N VAL A 263 -9.11 24.47 23.22
CA VAL A 263 -9.12 23.01 23.02
C VAL A 263 -10.55 22.49 22.79
N ALA A 264 -11.56 23.09 23.44
CA ALA A 264 -12.96 22.67 23.28
C ALA A 264 -13.56 23.01 21.92
N THR A 265 -12.99 23.96 21.17
CA THR A 265 -13.47 24.40 19.85
C THR A 265 -12.70 23.83 18.67
N ASP A 266 -11.65 23.03 18.89
CA ASP A 266 -10.83 22.45 17.82
C ASP A 266 -11.62 21.47 16.95
N LEU A 267 -11.88 21.86 15.70
CA LEU A 267 -12.62 21.09 14.69
C LEU A 267 -11.71 20.41 13.65
N ARG A 268 -10.38 20.55 13.80
CA ARG A 268 -9.43 20.01 12.84
C ARG A 268 -9.55 18.49 12.72
N THR A 269 -9.37 18.00 11.49
CA THR A 269 -9.23 16.57 11.23
C THR A 269 -7.86 16.07 11.73
N THR A 270 -7.73 14.77 11.95
CA THR A 270 -6.45 14.16 12.33
C THR A 270 -5.35 14.46 11.32
N ASP A 271 -5.67 14.61 10.03
CA ASP A 271 -4.68 14.94 9.00
C ASP A 271 -4.22 16.40 9.08
N GLN A 272 -5.13 17.33 9.37
CA GLN A 272 -4.78 18.72 9.64
C GLN A 272 -3.88 18.84 10.86
N VAL A 273 -4.23 18.19 11.96
CA VAL A 273 -3.40 18.19 13.18
C VAL A 273 -2.02 17.55 12.93
N ARG A 274 -1.91 16.52 12.10
CA ARG A 274 -0.60 15.97 11.69
C ARG A 274 0.27 17.01 10.96
N ALA A 275 -0.34 17.79 10.06
CA ALA A 275 0.39 18.83 9.33
C ALA A 275 0.87 19.93 10.28
N ASP A 276 0.02 20.37 11.21
CA ASP A 276 0.38 21.37 12.20
C ASP A 276 1.47 20.90 13.14
N VAL A 277 1.38 19.66 13.66
CA VAL A 277 2.42 19.04 14.50
C VAL A 277 3.73 18.86 13.73
N LEU A 278 3.69 18.49 12.45
CA LEU A 278 4.89 18.44 11.62
C LEU A 278 5.58 19.80 11.52
N ALA A 279 4.80 20.85 11.22
CA ALA A 279 5.32 22.21 11.12
C ALA A 279 5.91 22.67 12.47
N ASP A 280 5.20 22.45 13.58
CA ASP A 280 5.67 22.80 14.92
C ASP A 280 6.99 22.10 15.27
N LEU A 281 7.06 20.77 15.14
CA LEU A 281 8.27 20.00 15.45
C LEU A 281 9.47 20.41 14.57
N LEU A 282 9.25 20.74 13.30
CA LEU A 282 10.34 21.15 12.40
C LEU A 282 10.77 22.60 12.61
N LEU A 283 9.86 23.50 12.97
CA LEU A 283 10.16 24.92 13.16
C LEU A 283 10.69 25.24 14.57
N THR A 284 10.25 24.48 15.60
CA THR A 284 10.62 24.72 17.01
C THR A 284 11.71 23.75 17.49
N GLY A 285 11.87 22.59 16.86
CA GLY A 285 12.89 21.60 17.21
C GLY A 285 14.32 22.04 16.86
N HIS A 286 15.28 21.71 17.74
CA HIS A 286 16.69 21.93 17.48
C HIS A 286 17.31 20.63 16.95
N ALA A 287 18.16 20.73 15.91
CA ALA A 287 18.96 19.60 15.46
C ALA A 287 19.96 19.20 16.55
N THR A 288 19.80 18.03 17.14
CA THR A 288 20.58 17.58 18.30
C THR A 288 21.91 16.94 17.93
N ALA A 289 22.19 16.70 16.64
CA ALA A 289 23.47 16.13 16.20
C ALA A 289 23.96 16.74 14.88
N PRO A 290 25.28 16.96 14.71
CA PRO A 290 25.85 17.23 13.39
C PRO A 290 25.63 15.99 12.52
N VAL A 291 24.90 16.14 11.42
CA VAL A 291 24.65 15.06 10.47
C VAL A 291 25.95 14.82 9.70
N SER A 292 26.80 13.93 10.19
CA SER A 292 27.96 13.45 9.44
C SER A 292 27.48 12.70 8.19
N ALA A 293 28.17 12.92 7.07
CA ALA A 293 27.84 12.22 5.82
C ALA A 293 27.89 10.70 6.06
N GLY A 294 26.75 10.02 5.92
CA GLY A 294 26.61 8.58 6.10
C GLY A 294 25.99 8.10 7.42
N SER A 295 25.79 8.97 8.42
CA SER A 295 25.05 8.56 9.63
C SER A 295 23.55 8.69 9.42
N ILE A 296 22.84 7.57 9.53
CA ILE A 296 21.39 7.59 9.78
C ILE A 296 21.23 8.11 11.21
N PRO A 297 20.32 9.08 11.48
CA PRO A 297 20.02 9.50 12.85
C PRO A 297 19.81 8.27 13.72
N GLU A 298 20.43 8.22 14.90
CA GLU A 298 20.27 7.08 15.80
C GLU A 298 18.79 6.82 16.03
N THR A 299 18.35 5.61 15.71
CA THR A 299 16.96 5.18 15.85
C THR A 299 16.47 5.21 17.31
N ALA A 300 17.36 5.40 18.27
CA ALA A 300 17.08 5.50 19.71
C ALA A 300 16.14 6.67 20.09
N ALA A 301 16.04 7.73 19.27
CA ALA A 301 15.14 8.86 19.51
C ALA A 301 13.71 8.64 18.91
N ILE A 302 13.46 7.52 18.23
CA ILE A 302 12.22 7.26 17.54
C ILE A 302 11.35 6.33 18.40
N THR A 303 10.40 6.88 19.15
CA THR A 303 9.36 6.14 19.87
C THR A 303 8.21 5.69 18.95
N ALA A 304 8.48 5.48 17.67
CA ALA A 304 7.47 5.03 16.72
C ALA A 304 7.41 3.49 16.68
N HIS A 305 6.20 2.93 16.64
CA HIS A 305 6.00 1.50 16.46
C HIS A 305 6.30 1.10 15.00
N VAL A 306 7.51 0.59 14.79
CA VAL A 306 7.92 -0.01 13.51
C VAL A 306 7.91 -1.52 13.67
N GLN A 307 7.05 -2.22 12.93
CA GLN A 307 7.01 -3.67 12.93
C GLN A 307 7.76 -4.22 11.72
N ILE A 308 8.83 -4.99 11.99
CA ILE A 308 9.62 -5.67 10.95
C ILE A 308 9.60 -7.18 11.19
N THR A 309 9.64 -7.95 10.11
CA THR A 309 9.84 -9.38 10.16
C THR A 309 11.19 -9.71 9.54
N ILE A 310 12.09 -10.36 10.29
CA ILE A 310 13.44 -10.69 9.87
C ILE A 310 13.58 -12.22 9.85
N PRO A 311 14.04 -12.84 8.75
CA PRO A 311 14.42 -14.25 8.75
C PRO A 311 15.52 -14.50 9.78
N ALA A 312 15.45 -15.63 10.52
CA ALA A 312 16.41 -15.91 11.58
C ALA A 312 17.87 -15.96 11.07
N ALA A 313 18.10 -16.54 9.90
CA ALA A 313 19.42 -16.60 9.27
C ALA A 313 19.94 -15.19 8.87
N THR A 314 19.05 -14.30 8.46
CA THR A 314 19.41 -12.90 8.17
C THR A 314 19.78 -12.13 9.43
N LEU A 315 19.08 -12.38 10.53
CA LEU A 315 19.36 -11.77 11.82
C LEU A 315 20.74 -12.17 12.36
N THR A 316 21.09 -13.48 12.24
CA THR A 316 22.40 -13.99 12.65
C THR A 316 23.55 -13.65 11.72
N GLY A 317 23.26 -13.14 10.52
CA GLY A 317 24.28 -12.83 9.51
C GLY A 317 24.60 -13.97 8.56
N ASP A 318 23.91 -15.12 8.68
CA ASP A 318 24.13 -16.32 7.86
C ASP A 318 23.42 -16.24 6.50
N SER A 319 22.57 -15.22 6.29
CA SER A 319 21.81 -15.02 5.04
C SER A 319 21.73 -13.51 4.73
N THR A 320 21.61 -13.20 3.44
CA THR A 320 21.31 -11.87 2.90
C THR A 320 19.85 -11.73 2.47
N GLU A 321 18.99 -12.67 2.86
CA GLU A 321 17.56 -12.59 2.59
C GLU A 321 16.97 -11.30 3.21
N PRO A 322 16.17 -10.50 2.44
CA PRO A 322 15.64 -9.25 2.93
C PRO A 322 14.68 -9.46 4.10
N ALA A 323 14.66 -8.51 5.00
CA ALA A 323 13.63 -8.37 6.02
C ALA A 323 12.42 -7.64 5.43
N GLU A 324 11.31 -7.69 6.13
CA GLU A 324 10.07 -7.08 5.72
C GLU A 324 9.61 -6.02 6.72
N LEU A 325 9.37 -4.80 6.24
CA LEU A 325 8.72 -3.72 6.98
C LEU A 325 7.23 -3.77 6.70
N ILE A 326 6.43 -4.05 7.74
CA ILE A 326 4.99 -4.18 7.61
C ILE A 326 4.34 -2.90 7.06
N GLY A 327 3.64 -3.03 5.94
CA GLY A 327 2.97 -1.92 5.23
C GLY A 327 3.84 -1.18 4.20
N TYR A 328 5.12 -1.59 4.04
CA TYR A 328 6.02 -1.07 3.00
C TYR A 328 6.49 -2.17 2.04
N GLY A 329 7.09 -3.25 2.56
CA GLY A 329 7.71 -4.33 1.79
C GLY A 329 9.14 -4.61 2.23
N PRO A 330 10.00 -5.14 1.32
CA PRO A 330 11.36 -5.55 1.66
C PRO A 330 12.26 -4.38 2.06
N ILE A 331 13.05 -4.58 3.10
CA ILE A 331 14.14 -3.70 3.55
C ILE A 331 15.45 -4.47 3.63
N ASP A 332 16.56 -3.74 3.50
CA ASP A 332 17.89 -4.34 3.51
C ASP A 332 18.23 -4.98 4.87
N PRO A 333 19.05 -6.06 4.87
CA PRO A 333 19.39 -6.80 6.07
C PRO A 333 20.08 -5.97 7.14
N ASP A 334 20.97 -5.03 6.77
CA ASP A 334 21.72 -4.22 7.74
C ASP A 334 20.83 -3.22 8.47
N THR A 335 19.92 -2.57 7.76
CA THR A 335 18.90 -1.72 8.37
C THR A 335 18.01 -2.54 9.30
N ALA A 336 17.60 -3.73 8.88
CA ALA A 336 16.80 -4.63 9.71
C ALA A 336 17.54 -5.06 10.99
N ARG A 337 18.82 -5.44 10.91
CA ARG A 337 19.64 -5.80 12.09
C ARG A 337 19.82 -4.62 13.04
N ARG A 338 20.05 -3.40 12.52
CA ARG A 338 20.15 -2.20 13.37
C ARG A 338 18.85 -1.92 14.12
N LEU A 339 17.71 -1.98 13.44
CA LEU A 339 16.40 -1.81 14.07
C LEU A 339 16.14 -2.91 15.11
N ALA A 340 16.53 -4.12 14.79
CA ALA A 340 16.44 -5.26 15.69
C ALA A 340 17.28 -5.08 16.97
N ALA A 341 18.48 -4.58 16.85
CA ALA A 341 19.39 -4.37 17.99
C ALA A 341 18.87 -3.36 19.03
N THR A 342 17.96 -2.46 18.61
CA THR A 342 17.35 -1.43 19.47
C THR A 342 15.93 -1.78 19.94
N ALA A 343 15.41 -2.96 19.55
CA ALA A 343 14.05 -3.36 19.89
C ALA A 343 13.94 -3.90 21.31
N ASP A 344 13.01 -3.33 22.10
CA ASP A 344 12.75 -3.77 23.49
C ASP A 344 12.04 -5.12 23.56
N VAL A 345 11.37 -5.56 22.51
CA VAL A 345 10.55 -6.78 22.48
C VAL A 345 10.77 -7.55 21.19
N TRP A 346 11.07 -8.83 21.34
CA TRP A 346 11.21 -9.80 20.25
C TRP A 346 10.13 -10.86 20.32
N GLU A 347 9.53 -11.17 19.20
CA GLU A 347 8.61 -12.30 19.06
C GLU A 347 9.09 -13.29 18.02
N ARG A 348 9.07 -14.58 18.37
CA ARG A 348 9.40 -15.63 17.42
C ARG A 348 8.15 -15.99 16.61
N LEU A 349 8.22 -15.79 15.31
CA LEU A 349 7.23 -16.27 14.36
C LEU A 349 7.70 -17.62 13.81
N PHE A 350 6.97 -18.68 14.12
CA PHE A 350 7.20 -19.98 13.50
C PHE A 350 6.33 -20.07 12.26
N THR A 351 6.95 -20.20 11.10
CA THR A 351 6.27 -20.44 9.84
C THR A 351 6.48 -21.88 9.40
N SER A 352 5.48 -22.44 8.74
CA SER A 352 5.61 -23.75 8.10
C SER A 352 6.68 -23.66 6.99
N PRO A 353 7.69 -24.52 6.95
CA PRO A 353 8.71 -24.48 5.91
C PRO A 353 8.18 -24.86 4.52
N THR A 354 6.99 -25.48 4.46
CA THR A 354 6.36 -25.92 3.21
C THR A 354 5.26 -25.00 2.69
N THR A 355 4.58 -24.24 3.58
CA THR A 355 3.43 -23.41 3.22
C THR A 355 3.60 -21.95 3.62
N GLY A 356 4.63 -21.60 4.40
CA GLY A 356 4.79 -20.24 4.93
C GLY A 356 3.78 -19.84 6.01
N ALA A 357 2.84 -20.72 6.39
CA ALA A 357 1.77 -20.39 7.32
C ALA A 357 2.25 -20.26 8.77
N VAL A 358 1.64 -19.33 9.53
CA VAL A 358 1.97 -19.03 10.94
C VAL A 358 1.18 -19.93 11.90
N LEU A 359 1.84 -20.51 12.91
CA LEU A 359 1.31 -21.50 13.86
C LEU A 359 0.96 -20.89 15.24
N GLN A 360 0.08 -21.35 15.97
CA GLN A 360 -0.99 -21.25 17.01
C GLN A 360 -0.74 -20.68 18.44
N VAL A 361 -1.77 -20.01 19.12
CA VAL A 361 -1.96 -19.79 20.59
C VAL A 361 -3.44 -19.53 20.98
N ASP A 362 -3.87 -19.84 22.25
CA ASP A 362 -5.26 -20.00 22.70
C ASP A 362 -5.73 -19.04 23.83
N THR A 363 -6.80 -18.18 23.66
CA THR A 363 -7.59 -17.45 24.71
C THR A 363 -8.87 -16.75 24.19
N TYR A 364 -9.88 -16.45 25.06
CA TYR A 364 -11.23 -15.91 24.68
C TYR A 364 -11.23 -14.50 24.05
N ARG A 365 -10.35 -13.61 24.44
CA ARG A 365 -10.03 -12.39 23.69
C ARG A 365 -8.68 -12.59 23.05
N PRO A 366 -8.49 -12.15 21.79
CA PRO A 366 -7.16 -12.24 21.20
C PRO A 366 -6.16 -11.57 22.15
N SER A 367 -5.23 -12.37 22.69
CA SER A 367 -4.15 -11.82 23.51
C SER A 367 -3.33 -10.83 22.67
N ALA A 368 -2.54 -9.96 23.28
CA ALA A 368 -1.64 -9.06 22.56
C ALA A 368 -0.71 -9.85 21.61
N GLN A 369 -0.25 -11.03 22.05
CA GLN A 369 0.55 -11.95 21.24
C GLN A 369 -0.24 -12.47 20.02
N MET A 370 -1.49 -12.92 20.22
CA MET A 370 -2.34 -13.40 19.13
C MET A 370 -2.65 -12.27 18.14
N ARG A 371 -2.85 -11.03 18.63
CA ARG A 371 -3.04 -9.83 17.81
C ARG A 371 -1.83 -9.59 16.91
N ARG A 372 -0.61 -9.64 17.46
CA ARG A 372 0.63 -9.49 16.71
C ARG A 372 0.82 -10.60 15.66
N LEU A 373 0.46 -11.85 16.01
CA LEU A 373 0.48 -12.95 15.04
C LEU A 373 -0.50 -12.74 13.88
N LEU A 374 -1.72 -12.27 14.19
CA LEU A 374 -2.72 -11.94 13.18
C LEU A 374 -2.25 -10.79 12.29
N ASP A 375 -1.67 -9.75 12.86
CA ASP A 375 -1.15 -8.60 12.11
C ASP A 375 0.00 -9.02 11.18
N ALA A 376 0.89 -9.92 11.64
CA ALA A 376 1.98 -10.44 10.84
C ALA A 376 1.54 -11.41 9.73
N ARG A 377 0.47 -12.20 9.95
CA ARG A 377 -0.09 -13.11 8.95
C ARG A 377 -0.90 -12.33 7.90
N ASP A 378 -1.75 -11.40 8.36
CA ASP A 378 -2.76 -10.76 7.53
C ASP A 378 -2.24 -9.48 6.84
N GLU A 379 -1.36 -8.73 7.50
CA GLU A 379 -0.76 -7.45 7.05
C GLU A 379 -1.81 -6.35 6.73
N HIS A 380 -2.98 -6.74 6.23
CA HIS A 380 -4.11 -5.88 5.90
C HIS A 380 -5.45 -6.59 6.12
N CYS A 381 -6.55 -5.84 5.96
CA CYS A 381 -7.90 -6.39 5.99
C CYS A 381 -8.03 -7.55 5.00
N ARG A 382 -8.60 -8.67 5.48
CA ARG A 382 -8.69 -9.93 4.75
C ARG A 382 -9.95 -10.06 3.87
N PHE A 383 -10.68 -8.97 3.69
CA PHE A 383 -11.72 -8.92 2.65
C PHE A 383 -11.06 -8.76 1.27
N PRO A 384 -11.52 -9.45 0.21
CA PRO A 384 -10.91 -9.43 -1.12
C PRO A 384 -10.60 -8.03 -1.61
N GLY A 385 -9.34 -7.78 -1.98
CA GLY A 385 -8.86 -6.51 -2.53
C GLY A 385 -8.68 -5.36 -1.54
N CYS A 386 -9.02 -5.49 -0.25
CA CYS A 386 -8.83 -4.43 0.73
C CYS A 386 -7.37 -4.31 1.16
N ARG A 387 -6.87 -3.06 1.22
CA ARG A 387 -5.48 -2.71 1.59
C ARG A 387 -5.34 -2.02 2.94
N ARG A 388 -6.41 -1.93 3.74
CA ARG A 388 -6.32 -1.28 5.05
C ARG A 388 -5.37 -2.07 5.94
N PRO A 389 -4.31 -1.46 6.50
CA PRO A 389 -3.33 -2.16 7.34
C PRO A 389 -4.00 -2.91 8.50
N ALA A 390 -3.54 -4.13 8.79
CA ALA A 390 -4.11 -5.00 9.84
C ALA A 390 -4.16 -4.32 11.20
N ARG A 391 -3.14 -3.55 11.59
CA ARG A 391 -3.10 -2.76 12.83
C ARG A 391 -4.25 -1.75 12.99
N LEU A 392 -4.97 -1.44 11.92
CA LEU A 392 -6.17 -0.57 11.90
C LEU A 392 -7.46 -1.39 11.71
N CYS A 393 -7.37 -2.71 11.87
CA CYS A 393 -8.47 -3.65 11.72
C CYS A 393 -8.80 -4.30 13.06
N ASP A 394 -10.00 -4.87 13.15
CA ASP A 394 -10.41 -5.70 14.28
C ASP A 394 -10.15 -7.17 13.94
N GLY A 395 -9.66 -7.94 14.91
CA GLY A 395 -9.58 -9.40 14.80
C GLY A 395 -10.98 -9.99 14.96
N ASP A 396 -11.58 -10.39 13.84
CA ASP A 396 -12.92 -10.92 13.78
C ASP A 396 -12.93 -12.45 13.63
N HIS A 397 -13.91 -13.12 14.25
CA HIS A 397 -14.08 -14.56 14.16
C HIS A 397 -14.69 -14.96 12.82
N THR A 398 -14.06 -15.84 12.05
CA THR A 398 -14.65 -16.35 10.78
C THR A 398 -15.90 -17.18 11.05
N ILE A 399 -15.91 -18.00 12.09
CA ILE A 399 -17.09 -18.57 12.71
C ILE A 399 -17.37 -17.78 13.98
N ASP A 400 -18.51 -17.11 14.05
CA ASP A 400 -18.83 -16.20 15.16
C ASP A 400 -18.74 -16.89 16.53
N ALA A 401 -18.18 -16.19 17.52
CA ALA A 401 -18.09 -16.67 18.88
C ALA A 401 -19.47 -17.01 19.49
N ALA A 402 -20.51 -16.26 19.10
CA ALA A 402 -21.90 -16.53 19.48
C ALA A 402 -22.44 -17.87 18.93
N LEU A 403 -21.83 -18.38 17.86
CA LEU A 403 -22.12 -19.69 17.27
C LEU A 403 -21.13 -20.77 17.73
N GLY A 404 -20.32 -20.53 18.75
CA GLY A 404 -19.36 -21.47 19.31
C GLY A 404 -18.00 -21.48 18.60
N GLY A 405 -17.71 -20.48 17.74
CA GLY A 405 -16.41 -20.33 17.09
C GLY A 405 -15.30 -20.06 18.12
N PRO A 406 -14.20 -20.83 18.11
CA PRO A 406 -13.10 -20.65 19.06
C PRO A 406 -12.28 -19.41 18.75
N THR A 407 -11.73 -18.73 19.78
CA THR A 407 -10.75 -17.66 19.60
C THR A 407 -9.37 -18.26 19.35
N ARG A 408 -9.13 -18.61 18.09
CA ARG A 408 -7.88 -19.22 17.61
C ARG A 408 -7.46 -18.58 16.29
N VAL A 409 -6.17 -18.59 15.99
CA VAL A 409 -5.61 -18.02 14.76
C VAL A 409 -6.27 -18.57 13.49
N ASN A 410 -6.67 -19.85 13.54
CA ASN A 410 -7.38 -20.51 12.44
C ASN A 410 -8.91 -20.24 12.39
N ASN A 411 -9.41 -19.37 13.26
CA ASN A 411 -10.78 -18.87 13.25
C ASN A 411 -10.85 -17.34 13.41
N LEU A 412 -9.73 -16.65 13.24
CA LEU A 412 -9.65 -15.19 13.33
C LEU A 412 -9.06 -14.60 12.05
N ALA A 413 -9.57 -13.45 11.64
CA ALA A 413 -9.05 -12.67 10.53
C ALA A 413 -9.21 -11.17 10.80
N ASN A 414 -8.25 -10.36 10.33
CA ASN A 414 -8.32 -8.91 10.46
C ASN A 414 -9.31 -8.32 9.47
N LEU A 415 -10.39 -7.69 9.94
CA LEU A 415 -11.37 -6.98 9.13
C LEU A 415 -11.47 -5.50 9.54
N CYS A 416 -11.55 -4.59 8.56
CA CYS A 416 -11.63 -3.17 8.86
C CYS A 416 -12.98 -2.78 9.47
N PRO A 417 -13.01 -2.07 10.65
CA PRO A 417 -14.21 -1.86 11.45
C PRO A 417 -15.28 -1.03 10.75
N GLY A 418 -14.89 -0.07 9.91
CA GLY A 418 -15.85 0.84 9.27
C GLY A 418 -16.43 0.35 7.94
N ARG A 419 -15.98 -0.80 7.40
CA ARG A 419 -16.41 -1.29 6.08
C ARG A 419 -16.68 -2.79 6.07
N HIS A 420 -15.65 -3.62 6.19
CA HIS A 420 -15.77 -5.05 5.88
C HIS A 420 -16.20 -5.90 7.05
N HIS A 421 -15.93 -5.48 8.29
CA HIS A 421 -16.54 -6.08 9.46
C HIS A 421 -18.09 -5.95 9.42
N PRO A 422 -18.69 -4.75 9.18
CA PRO A 422 -20.14 -4.64 8.98
C PRO A 422 -20.67 -5.41 7.75
N VAL A 423 -19.90 -5.51 6.68
CA VAL A 423 -20.32 -6.27 5.48
C VAL A 423 -20.47 -7.76 5.80
N LYS A 424 -19.51 -8.33 6.55
CA LYS A 424 -19.61 -9.75 6.96
C LYS A 424 -20.83 -10.00 7.85
N HIS A 425 -21.09 -9.13 8.83
CA HIS A 425 -22.16 -9.37 9.81
C HIS A 425 -23.55 -8.86 9.39
N GLY A 426 -23.60 -7.89 8.48
CA GLY A 426 -24.85 -7.22 8.10
C GLY A 426 -25.38 -7.54 6.71
N THR A 427 -24.69 -8.40 5.94
CA THR A 427 -25.10 -8.74 4.58
C THR A 427 -25.06 -10.25 4.34
N ALA A 428 -25.42 -10.70 3.14
CA ALA A 428 -25.37 -12.09 2.73
C ALA A 428 -23.95 -12.57 2.29
N TRP A 429 -22.89 -11.78 2.58
CA TRP A 429 -21.52 -12.27 2.46
C TRP A 429 -21.22 -13.30 3.52
N SER A 430 -20.57 -14.40 3.14
CA SER A 430 -20.07 -15.42 4.06
C SER A 430 -18.59 -15.70 3.85
N VAL A 431 -17.92 -16.22 4.87
CA VAL A 431 -16.51 -16.56 4.81
C VAL A 431 -16.25 -17.91 5.46
N VAL A 432 -15.37 -18.69 4.83
CA VAL A 432 -14.85 -19.94 5.38
C VAL A 432 -13.33 -19.85 5.45
N GLN A 433 -12.76 -20.11 6.63
CA GLN A 433 -11.32 -20.15 6.79
C GLN A 433 -10.82 -21.58 6.54
N LYS A 434 -9.88 -21.71 5.60
CA LYS A 434 -9.19 -22.94 5.24
C LYS A 434 -7.85 -23.03 5.99
N PRO A 435 -7.13 -24.17 5.90
CA PRO A 435 -5.75 -24.26 6.38
C PRO A 435 -4.88 -23.12 5.88
N ASP A 436 -3.79 -22.82 6.57
CA ASP A 436 -2.82 -21.78 6.25
C ASP A 436 -3.39 -20.34 6.27
N GLY A 437 -4.58 -20.18 6.87
CA GLY A 437 -5.25 -18.86 7.00
C GLY A 437 -5.86 -18.36 5.69
N ILE A 438 -6.02 -19.20 4.69
CA ILE A 438 -6.72 -18.87 3.44
C ILE A 438 -8.19 -18.64 3.75
N LEU A 439 -8.79 -17.59 3.18
CA LEU A 439 -10.21 -17.27 3.32
C LEU A 439 -10.93 -17.44 1.99
N GLU A 440 -12.04 -18.20 2.02
CA GLU A 440 -12.97 -18.29 0.90
C GLU A 440 -14.22 -17.44 1.23
N TRP A 441 -14.37 -16.34 0.52
CA TRP A 441 -15.50 -15.44 0.64
C TRP A 441 -16.55 -15.77 -0.42
N THR A 442 -17.78 -15.93 -0.01
CA THR A 442 -18.91 -16.11 -0.93
C THR A 442 -19.78 -14.85 -0.94
N SER A 443 -19.94 -14.25 -2.12
CA SER A 443 -20.77 -13.07 -2.32
C SER A 443 -22.28 -13.40 -2.29
N PRO A 444 -23.15 -12.38 -2.15
CA PRO A 444 -24.60 -12.56 -2.24
C PRO A 444 -25.11 -13.17 -3.58
N THR A 445 -24.28 -13.09 -4.64
CA THR A 445 -24.57 -13.70 -5.95
C THR A 445 -24.02 -15.13 -6.09
N GLY A 446 -23.43 -15.70 -5.02
CA GLY A 446 -22.86 -17.04 -5.00
C GLY A 446 -21.44 -17.15 -5.59
N ARG A 447 -20.81 -16.04 -5.97
CA ARG A 447 -19.42 -16.05 -6.45
C ARG A 447 -18.46 -16.23 -5.29
N VAL A 448 -17.42 -17.04 -5.51
CA VAL A 448 -16.37 -17.32 -4.51
C VAL A 448 -15.12 -16.53 -4.84
N TYR A 449 -14.56 -15.87 -3.82
CA TYR A 449 -13.32 -15.13 -3.88
C TYR A 449 -12.36 -15.69 -2.84
N VAL A 450 -11.18 -16.09 -3.28
CA VAL A 450 -10.14 -16.66 -2.41
C VAL A 450 -9.15 -15.57 -2.03
N ASP A 451 -8.99 -15.35 -0.72
CA ASP A 451 -8.01 -14.44 -0.17
C ASP A 451 -6.90 -15.24 0.53
N ILE A 452 -5.67 -15.14 0.01
CA ILE A 452 -4.52 -15.94 0.45
C ILE A 452 -3.59 -15.03 1.24
N PRO A 453 -3.09 -15.46 2.44
CA PRO A 453 -2.06 -14.71 3.15
C PRO A 453 -0.84 -14.48 2.26
N ARG A 454 -0.27 -13.28 2.31
CA ARG A 454 0.83 -12.86 1.45
C ARG A 454 1.99 -13.85 1.44
N ARG A 455 2.44 -14.33 2.61
CA ARG A 455 3.53 -15.30 2.70
C ARG A 455 3.23 -16.61 2.00
N VAL A 456 2.00 -17.13 2.17
CA VAL A 456 1.56 -18.36 1.49
C VAL A 456 1.56 -18.16 -0.02
N LEU A 457 1.04 -17.03 -0.50
CA LEU A 457 1.02 -16.68 -1.91
C LEU A 457 2.43 -16.51 -2.50
N GLU A 458 3.35 -15.93 -1.73
CA GLU A 458 4.76 -15.79 -2.10
C GLU A 458 5.44 -17.16 -2.27
N PHE A 459 5.22 -18.10 -1.33
CA PHE A 459 5.73 -19.48 -1.45
C PHE A 459 5.16 -20.21 -2.66
N MET A 460 3.86 -20.06 -2.92
CA MET A 460 3.22 -20.63 -4.11
C MET A 460 3.82 -20.09 -5.40
N ALA A 461 4.09 -18.79 -5.44
CA ALA A 461 4.68 -18.15 -6.60
C ALA A 461 6.14 -18.60 -6.85
N LEU A 462 6.94 -18.72 -5.80
CA LEU A 462 8.32 -19.24 -5.91
C LEU A 462 8.35 -20.69 -6.39
N ALA A 463 7.48 -21.55 -5.83
CA ALA A 463 7.36 -22.93 -6.27
C ALA A 463 6.99 -23.04 -7.77
N ALA A 464 6.06 -22.19 -8.23
CA ALA A 464 5.67 -22.14 -9.64
C ALA A 464 6.82 -21.67 -10.57
N ALA A 465 7.74 -20.84 -10.06
CA ALA A 465 8.90 -20.37 -10.81
C ALA A 465 10.03 -21.41 -10.91
N GLU A 466 10.06 -22.39 -10.00
CA GLU A 466 11.03 -23.49 -9.99
C GLU A 466 10.59 -24.68 -10.85
N GLU A 467 9.29 -24.82 -11.13
CA GLU A 467 8.80 -25.85 -12.04
C GLU A 467 9.21 -25.50 -13.50
N PRO A 468 9.82 -26.45 -14.26
CA PRO A 468 10.08 -26.22 -15.68
C PRO A 468 8.75 -25.99 -16.41
N ALA A 469 8.72 -24.98 -17.29
CA ALA A 469 7.53 -24.67 -18.09
C ALA A 469 7.03 -25.94 -18.78
N PRO A 470 5.74 -26.27 -18.73
CA PRO A 470 5.20 -27.39 -19.49
C PRO A 470 5.43 -27.11 -20.97
N PHE A 471 6.12 -28.03 -21.64
CA PHE A 471 6.43 -27.99 -23.07
C PHE A 471 5.16 -27.99 -23.92
#